data_bddc50d676dbf281262d2b3a82ed9419
#
_entry.id   bddc50d676dbf281262d2b3a82ed9419
#
_cell.length_a   1.000
_cell.length_b   1.000
_cell.length_c   1.000
_cell.angle_alpha   90.00
_cell.angle_beta   90.00
_cell.angle_gamma   90.00
#
_symmetry.space_group_name_H-M   'P 1'
#
loop_
_entity.id
_entity.type
_entity.pdbx_description
1 polymer ?
#
loop_
_entity_poly.entity_id
_entity_poly.type
_entity_poly.pdbx_seq_one_letter_code
_entity_poly.pdbx_strand_id
1 'polypeptide(L)'
;MLTIFYDKIVLERPRLILLCLLLVIAFLGYKAKDFKLDASTETLILETDDDFKYSQIIKSRYEGHDYLLMIYTPANDLFSDEALAQLTRLRDDLRQLKGVSTVISILDAPLLKSLPEPVGERKPAAGIQTLESPAVDRRLAKIEFSQSPLYQNLLVSPDLKTTALQIKLHTDELFQDMLTRRNLLRIKQADEPLSAAESAELKKITEQLEKLREKNKQTRHQDIAEIRAIMDKYRRNAELFLGGIGMIADDMISFIKSDLKVFGIGVLFFLIVTLSIIFRNLGWVILPMLCCTFSAIAMMGLLGMFGWPVTVISSNFISLQLIITMAITIHLIVRYRGLAFHNPGAEQRQLILDTVRLMVTPCLYAALTTIAGFGSLLLCDLLPVKSFGWMMIA
;
A
#
# COMPACT_ATOMS: atom_id res chain seq x y z
N MET A 1 -0.34 -31.91 31.22
CA MET A 1 0.76 -30.95 31.38
C MET A 1 0.25 -29.49 31.45
N LEU A 2 -0.56 -29.04 30.53
CA LEU A 2 -1.10 -27.65 30.48
C LEU A 2 -1.96 -27.29 31.71
N THR A 3 -2.81 -28.19 32.18
CA THR A 3 -3.64 -27.98 33.40
C THR A 3 -2.79 -27.82 34.65
N ILE A 4 -1.68 -28.56 34.76
CA ILE A 4 -0.73 -28.43 35.89
C ILE A 4 0.00 -27.09 35.85
N PHE A 5 0.34 -26.60 34.65
CA PHE A 5 0.91 -25.28 34.44
C PHE A 5 -0.06 -24.18 34.90
N TYR A 6 -1.32 -24.27 34.46
CA TYR A 6 -2.34 -23.31 34.83
C TYR A 6 -2.58 -23.29 36.34
N ASP A 7 -2.66 -24.48 36.99
CA ASP A 7 -2.92 -24.60 38.42
C ASP A 7 -1.76 -24.05 39.25
N LYS A 8 -0.52 -24.53 39.01
CA LYS A 8 0.65 -24.19 39.84
C LYS A 8 1.31 -22.87 39.50
N ILE A 9 1.16 -22.32 38.31
CA ILE A 9 1.83 -21.08 37.93
C ILE A 9 0.85 -19.93 37.80
N VAL A 10 -0.25 -20.11 37.04
CA VAL A 10 -1.17 -19.02 36.74
C VAL A 10 -2.08 -18.72 37.91
N LEU A 11 -2.68 -19.75 38.55
CA LEU A 11 -3.65 -19.56 39.64
C LEU A 11 -3.00 -19.35 41.00
N GLU A 12 -1.77 -19.81 41.23
CA GLU A 12 -1.08 -19.52 42.52
C GLU A 12 -0.55 -18.07 42.58
N ARG A 13 -0.15 -17.47 41.42
CA ARG A 13 0.42 -16.12 41.37
C ARG A 13 -0.24 -15.23 40.31
N PRO A 14 -1.57 -15.04 40.35
CA PRO A 14 -2.28 -14.38 39.26
C PRO A 14 -1.84 -12.91 39.03
N ARG A 15 -1.51 -12.18 40.11
CA ARG A 15 -1.05 -10.78 40.04
C ARG A 15 0.30 -10.65 39.36
N LEU A 16 1.22 -11.59 39.62
CA LEU A 16 2.55 -11.60 38.99
C LEU A 16 2.45 -11.92 37.51
N ILE A 17 1.64 -12.91 37.11
CA ILE A 17 1.42 -13.28 35.73
C ILE A 17 0.76 -12.13 34.96
N LEU A 18 -0.24 -11.48 35.57
CA LEU A 18 -0.90 -10.32 34.94
C LEU A 18 0.07 -9.14 34.75
N LEU A 19 0.95 -8.89 35.74
CA LEU A 19 1.99 -7.87 35.63
C LEU A 19 3.00 -8.19 34.53
N CYS A 20 3.47 -9.43 34.42
CA CYS A 20 4.36 -9.86 33.36
C CYS A 20 3.68 -9.71 31.98
N LEU A 21 2.42 -10.10 31.85
CA LEU A 21 1.65 -9.95 30.62
C LEU A 21 1.55 -8.47 30.22
N LEU A 22 1.21 -7.59 31.18
CA LEU A 22 1.11 -6.15 30.92
C LEU A 22 2.47 -5.54 30.52
N LEU A 23 3.57 -5.99 31.12
CA LEU A 23 4.92 -5.55 30.72
C LEU A 23 5.26 -5.99 29.29
N VAL A 24 4.94 -7.23 28.92
CA VAL A 24 5.15 -7.74 27.55
C VAL A 24 4.30 -6.93 26.57
N ILE A 25 3.03 -6.68 26.87
CA ILE A 25 2.14 -5.89 26.02
C ILE A 25 2.61 -4.44 25.91
N ALA A 26 3.08 -3.83 26.99
CA ALA A 26 3.65 -2.48 26.98
C ALA A 26 4.92 -2.41 26.11
N PHE A 27 5.79 -3.41 26.22
CA PHE A 27 6.98 -3.53 25.37
C PHE A 27 6.62 -3.68 23.89
N LEU A 28 5.69 -4.59 23.57
CA LEU A 28 5.21 -4.78 22.20
C LEU A 28 4.48 -3.53 21.70
N GLY A 29 3.68 -2.86 22.54
CA GLY A 29 3.04 -1.59 22.20
C GLY A 29 4.05 -0.48 21.89
N TYR A 30 5.19 -0.45 22.58
CA TYR A 30 6.29 0.45 22.22
C TYR A 30 6.87 0.10 20.85
N LYS A 31 7.06 -1.18 20.55
CA LYS A 31 7.55 -1.68 19.26
C LYS A 31 6.54 -1.52 18.11
N ALA A 32 5.27 -1.37 18.39
CA ALA A 32 4.26 -1.07 17.39
C ALA A 32 4.47 0.29 16.69
N LYS A 33 5.29 1.19 17.24
CA LYS A 33 5.72 2.43 16.54
C LYS A 33 6.56 2.15 15.30
N ASP A 34 7.28 1.03 15.29
CA ASP A 34 8.13 0.61 14.18
C ASP A 34 7.33 -0.13 13.08
N PHE A 35 5.99 -0.20 13.21
CA PHE A 35 5.08 -0.81 12.25
C PHE A 35 5.12 -0.08 10.91
N LYS A 36 5.36 -0.82 9.83
CA LYS A 36 5.52 -0.27 8.47
C LYS A 36 4.42 -0.78 7.55
N LEU A 37 3.90 0.13 6.71
CA LEU A 37 3.03 -0.20 5.58
C LEU A 37 3.84 -0.11 4.29
N ASP A 38 3.75 -1.14 3.45
CA ASP A 38 4.41 -1.18 2.15
C ASP A 38 3.41 -1.49 1.04
N ALA A 39 3.24 -0.55 0.13
CA ALA A 39 2.45 -0.69 -1.08
C ALA A 39 3.32 -0.48 -2.32
N SER A 40 4.65 -0.71 -2.19
CA SER A 40 5.54 -0.63 -3.34
C SER A 40 5.21 -1.72 -4.37
N THR A 41 5.35 -1.38 -5.64
CA THR A 41 5.21 -2.35 -6.74
C THR A 41 6.20 -3.50 -6.64
N GLU A 42 7.36 -3.27 -6.03
CA GLU A 42 8.37 -4.30 -5.78
C GLU A 42 7.85 -5.43 -4.88
N THR A 43 6.94 -5.11 -3.95
CA THR A 43 6.32 -6.11 -3.05
C THR A 43 5.18 -6.89 -3.70
N LEU A 44 4.67 -6.44 -4.84
CA LEU A 44 3.59 -7.09 -5.58
C LEU A 44 4.09 -8.07 -6.64
N ILE A 45 5.38 -8.02 -6.98
CA ILE A 45 6.00 -8.80 -8.06
C ILE A 45 6.92 -9.86 -7.43
N LEU A 46 7.04 -11.01 -8.09
CA LEU A 46 7.96 -12.08 -7.73
C LEU A 46 9.42 -11.61 -7.86
N GLU A 47 10.22 -11.70 -6.81
CA GLU A 47 11.66 -11.39 -6.88
C GLU A 47 12.41 -12.32 -7.87
N THR A 48 11.84 -13.49 -8.14
CA THR A 48 12.40 -14.51 -9.04
C THR A 48 11.93 -14.38 -10.49
N ASP A 49 11.06 -13.41 -10.80
CA ASP A 49 10.53 -13.20 -12.14
C ASP A 49 11.64 -12.63 -13.06
N ASP A 50 11.98 -13.35 -14.10
CA ASP A 50 13.00 -12.94 -15.07
C ASP A 50 12.59 -11.68 -15.84
N ASP A 51 11.29 -11.47 -16.09
CA ASP A 51 10.76 -10.25 -16.67
C ASP A 51 10.96 -9.05 -15.75
N PHE A 52 10.84 -9.25 -14.43
CA PHE A 52 11.13 -8.21 -13.44
C PHE A 52 12.61 -7.84 -13.43
N LYS A 53 13.52 -8.82 -13.42
CA LYS A 53 14.96 -8.58 -13.52
C LYS A 53 15.32 -7.84 -14.80
N TYR A 54 14.74 -8.26 -15.93
CA TYR A 54 14.94 -7.59 -17.22
C TYR A 54 14.42 -6.14 -17.19
N SER A 55 13.24 -5.91 -16.63
CA SER A 55 12.68 -4.57 -16.43
C SER A 55 13.60 -3.67 -15.58
N GLN A 56 14.22 -4.21 -14.51
CA GLN A 56 15.17 -3.48 -13.67
C GLN A 56 16.44 -3.11 -14.46
N ILE A 57 16.96 -4.00 -15.30
CA ILE A 57 18.10 -3.74 -16.17
C ILE A 57 17.78 -2.63 -17.18
N ILE A 58 16.59 -2.68 -17.79
CA ILE A 58 16.14 -1.64 -18.72
C ILE A 58 16.02 -0.29 -18.00
N LYS A 59 15.36 -0.26 -16.84
CA LYS A 59 15.22 0.97 -16.03
C LYS A 59 16.57 1.57 -15.64
N SER A 60 17.57 0.74 -15.33
CA SER A 60 18.91 1.23 -14.98
C SER A 60 19.68 1.81 -16.17
N ARG A 61 19.37 1.36 -17.40
CA ARG A 61 20.05 1.82 -18.64
C ARG A 61 19.39 3.03 -19.28
N TYR A 62 18.06 3.14 -19.18
CA TYR A 62 17.25 4.11 -19.92
C TYR A 62 16.58 5.17 -19.04
N GLU A 63 17.08 5.37 -17.81
CA GLU A 63 16.55 6.39 -16.89
C GLU A 63 15.01 6.40 -16.84
N GLY A 64 14.42 5.33 -16.34
CA GLY A 64 12.97 5.24 -16.16
C GLY A 64 12.51 6.22 -15.08
N HIS A 65 12.18 7.45 -15.44
CA HIS A 65 11.57 8.39 -14.52
C HIS A 65 10.12 8.02 -14.26
N ASP A 66 9.71 8.04 -13.00
CA ASP A 66 8.30 7.94 -12.63
C ASP A 66 7.54 9.15 -13.16
N TYR A 67 6.49 8.91 -13.90
CA TYR A 67 5.58 9.95 -14.39
C TYR A 67 4.15 9.62 -14.02
N LEU A 68 3.33 10.65 -13.88
CA LEU A 68 1.90 10.55 -13.77
C LEU A 68 1.28 10.88 -15.13
N LEU A 69 0.18 10.21 -15.43
CA LEU A 69 -0.59 10.43 -16.65
C LEU A 69 -1.92 11.04 -16.27
N MET A 70 -2.21 12.23 -16.78
CA MET A 70 -3.51 12.87 -16.63
C MET A 70 -4.27 12.77 -17.92
N ILE A 71 -5.40 12.12 -17.90
CA ILE A 71 -6.33 12.02 -19.03
C ILE A 71 -7.24 13.25 -19.00
N TYR A 72 -7.39 13.92 -20.13
CA TYR A 72 -8.21 15.11 -20.32
C TYR A 72 -9.21 14.87 -21.45
N THR A 73 -10.50 14.92 -21.13
CA THR A 73 -11.61 14.83 -22.08
C THR A 73 -12.48 16.08 -21.92
N PRO A 74 -12.34 17.08 -22.80
CA PRO A 74 -13.15 18.29 -22.75
C PRO A 74 -14.62 17.99 -23.11
N ALA A 75 -15.55 18.85 -22.64
CA ALA A 75 -16.96 18.75 -23.01
C ALA A 75 -17.21 19.03 -24.50
N ASN A 76 -16.34 19.83 -25.13
CA ASN A 76 -16.40 20.23 -26.55
C ASN A 76 -15.34 19.49 -27.37
N ASP A 77 -15.22 19.80 -28.68
CA ASP A 77 -14.16 19.23 -29.53
C ASP A 77 -12.78 19.57 -28.94
N LEU A 78 -11.92 18.57 -28.80
CA LEU A 78 -10.56 18.70 -28.23
C LEU A 78 -9.73 19.76 -28.97
N PHE A 79 -9.91 19.92 -30.27
CA PHE A 79 -9.18 20.88 -31.11
C PHE A 79 -9.85 22.27 -31.21
N SER A 80 -10.93 22.50 -30.45
CA SER A 80 -11.53 23.84 -30.36
C SER A 80 -10.63 24.83 -29.64
N ASP A 81 -10.76 26.13 -29.96
CA ASP A 81 -10.01 27.21 -29.28
C ASP A 81 -10.19 27.19 -27.77
N GLU A 82 -11.43 26.91 -27.33
CA GLU A 82 -11.79 26.89 -25.93
C GLU A 82 -11.10 25.72 -25.19
N ALA A 83 -11.15 24.50 -25.76
CA ALA A 83 -10.55 23.31 -25.19
C ALA A 83 -9.00 23.42 -25.13
N LEU A 84 -8.37 23.90 -26.21
CA LEU A 84 -6.93 24.09 -26.25
C LEU A 84 -6.48 25.19 -25.25
N ALA A 85 -7.19 26.31 -25.17
CA ALA A 85 -6.89 27.36 -24.20
C ALA A 85 -7.05 26.87 -22.74
N GLN A 86 -8.03 26.01 -22.49
CA GLN A 86 -8.22 25.38 -21.18
C GLN A 86 -7.11 24.39 -20.86
N LEU A 87 -6.71 23.57 -21.84
CA LEU A 87 -5.60 22.63 -21.71
C LEU A 87 -4.27 23.36 -21.44
N THR A 88 -4.03 24.50 -22.11
CA THR A 88 -2.87 25.37 -21.87
C THR A 88 -2.84 25.86 -20.41
N ARG A 89 -3.95 26.40 -19.91
CA ARG A 89 -4.04 26.84 -18.52
C ARG A 89 -3.82 25.71 -17.52
N LEU A 90 -4.43 24.54 -17.76
CA LEU A 90 -4.24 23.36 -16.91
C LEU A 90 -2.77 22.94 -16.89
N ARG A 91 -2.12 22.85 -18.06
CA ARG A 91 -0.70 22.50 -18.17
C ARG A 91 0.19 23.49 -17.42
N ASP A 92 -0.08 24.79 -17.60
CA ASP A 92 0.72 25.84 -17.00
C ASP A 92 0.53 25.93 -15.48
N ASP A 93 -0.70 25.73 -14.97
CA ASP A 93 -0.96 25.60 -13.53
C ASP A 93 -0.20 24.40 -12.93
N LEU A 94 -0.17 23.27 -13.64
CA LEU A 94 0.57 22.08 -13.19
C LEU A 94 2.10 22.33 -13.20
N ARG A 95 2.62 23.06 -14.19
CA ARG A 95 4.05 23.42 -14.26
C ARG A 95 4.52 24.35 -13.13
N GLN A 96 3.60 25.08 -12.49
CA GLN A 96 3.91 25.96 -11.36
C GLN A 96 4.10 25.21 -10.04
N LEU A 97 3.69 23.92 -9.96
CA LEU A 97 3.84 23.11 -8.77
C LEU A 97 5.32 22.79 -8.52
N LYS A 98 5.77 22.94 -7.28
CA LYS A 98 7.17 22.68 -6.89
C LYS A 98 7.61 21.22 -7.09
N GLY A 99 6.67 20.28 -6.95
CA GLY A 99 6.92 18.85 -7.12
C GLY A 99 6.99 18.40 -8.58
N VAL A 100 6.57 19.28 -9.53
CA VAL A 100 6.50 18.96 -10.96
C VAL A 100 7.75 19.47 -11.68
N SER A 101 8.43 18.57 -12.38
CA SER A 101 9.61 18.90 -13.18
C SER A 101 9.21 19.35 -14.60
N THR A 102 8.31 18.59 -15.25
CA THR A 102 7.90 18.86 -16.62
C THR A 102 6.48 18.35 -16.84
N VAL A 103 5.69 19.07 -17.64
CA VAL A 103 4.40 18.60 -18.13
C VAL A 103 4.41 18.65 -19.65
N ILE A 104 4.14 17.52 -20.28
CA ILE A 104 4.09 17.35 -21.73
C ILE A 104 2.66 16.98 -22.13
N SER A 105 2.13 17.62 -23.15
CA SER A 105 0.80 17.41 -23.69
C SER A 105 0.81 17.43 -25.21
N ILE A 106 -0.34 17.31 -25.85
CA ILE A 106 -0.46 17.50 -27.31
C ILE A 106 -0.01 18.90 -27.77
N LEU A 107 -0.04 19.89 -26.87
CA LEU A 107 0.40 21.26 -27.17
C LEU A 107 1.92 21.34 -27.44
N ASP A 108 2.67 20.43 -26.82
CA ASP A 108 4.14 20.38 -26.88
C ASP A 108 4.62 19.40 -27.97
N ALA A 109 3.70 18.61 -28.57
CA ALA A 109 4.04 17.60 -29.56
C ALA A 109 4.53 18.23 -30.86
N PRO A 110 5.69 17.75 -31.41
CA PRO A 110 6.22 18.26 -32.67
C PRO A 110 5.33 17.89 -33.86
N LEU A 111 4.90 18.86 -34.65
CA LEU A 111 4.14 18.64 -35.87
C LEU A 111 5.10 18.53 -37.07
N LEU A 112 5.09 17.41 -37.75
CA LEU A 112 6.02 17.10 -38.83
C LEU A 112 5.39 17.25 -40.21
N LYS A 113 4.08 16.98 -40.37
CA LYS A 113 3.34 16.99 -41.63
C LYS A 113 2.45 18.22 -41.80
N SER A 114 2.07 18.88 -40.73
CA SER A 114 1.13 20.02 -40.69
C SER A 114 1.77 21.35 -41.05
N LEU A 115 2.88 21.36 -41.76
CA LEU A 115 3.64 22.53 -42.12
C LEU A 115 3.31 22.94 -43.56
N PRO A 116 3.22 24.26 -43.86
CA PRO A 116 2.95 24.76 -45.19
C PRO A 116 4.07 24.46 -46.19
N GLU A 117 5.30 24.10 -45.73
CA GLU A 117 6.45 23.80 -46.57
C GLU A 117 6.87 22.33 -46.46
N PRO A 118 7.22 21.65 -47.60
CA PRO A 118 7.74 20.28 -47.62
C PRO A 118 9.02 20.13 -46.77
N VAL A 119 9.20 18.96 -46.14
CA VAL A 119 10.32 18.68 -45.22
C VAL A 119 11.71 18.97 -45.83
N GLY A 120 11.86 18.92 -47.18
CA GLY A 120 13.13 19.17 -47.88
C GLY A 120 13.48 20.64 -48.12
N GLU A 121 12.53 21.57 -47.95
CA GLU A 121 12.72 23.00 -48.24
C GLU A 121 12.85 23.86 -46.96
N ARG A 122 12.86 23.23 -45.79
CA ARG A 122 12.91 23.92 -44.51
C ARG A 122 14.26 24.59 -44.25
N LYS A 123 14.25 25.88 -43.94
CA LYS A 123 15.42 26.54 -43.42
C LYS A 123 15.79 25.94 -42.04
N PRO A 124 17.07 25.65 -41.77
CA PRO A 124 17.52 25.08 -40.53
C PRO A 124 17.15 25.89 -39.24
N ALA A 125 16.72 27.13 -39.39
CA ALA A 125 16.33 28.04 -38.33
C ALA A 125 14.82 28.02 -37.99
N ALA A 126 13.98 27.30 -38.73
CA ALA A 126 12.57 27.12 -38.38
C ALA A 126 12.49 26.12 -37.22
N GLY A 127 12.27 26.61 -36.01
CA GLY A 127 12.10 25.78 -34.80
C GLY A 127 11.01 24.72 -34.97
N ILE A 128 11.04 23.72 -34.12
CA ILE A 128 10.01 22.65 -34.06
C ILE A 128 8.65 23.33 -33.84
N GLN A 129 7.72 23.15 -34.78
CA GLN A 129 6.38 23.69 -34.67
C GLN A 129 5.49 22.77 -33.84
N THR A 130 4.64 23.35 -33.02
CA THR A 130 3.67 22.69 -32.15
C THR A 130 2.29 23.30 -32.32
N LEU A 131 1.26 22.76 -31.69
CA LEU A 131 -0.10 23.32 -31.74
C LEU A 131 -0.20 24.79 -31.26
N GLU A 132 0.75 25.27 -30.48
CA GLU A 132 0.81 26.65 -30.00
C GLU A 132 1.48 27.61 -30.99
N SER A 133 2.08 27.09 -32.07
CA SER A 133 2.75 27.91 -33.08
C SER A 133 1.72 28.65 -33.95
N PRO A 134 1.87 29.97 -34.18
CA PRO A 134 0.85 30.80 -34.86
C PRO A 134 0.60 30.40 -36.34
N ALA A 135 1.53 29.70 -36.98
CA ALA A 135 1.47 29.32 -38.40
C ALA A 135 0.86 27.95 -38.66
N VAL A 136 0.41 27.22 -37.62
CA VAL A 136 -0.06 25.84 -37.75
C VAL A 136 -1.53 25.78 -38.19
N ASP A 137 -1.79 25.06 -39.29
CA ASP A 137 -3.15 24.69 -39.69
C ASP A 137 -3.67 23.56 -38.78
N ARG A 138 -4.65 23.90 -37.93
CA ARG A 138 -5.26 22.96 -36.99
C ARG A 138 -5.94 21.77 -37.67
N ARG A 139 -6.45 21.92 -38.89
CA ARG A 139 -7.05 20.82 -39.63
C ARG A 139 -6.01 19.78 -40.03
N LEU A 140 -4.86 20.27 -40.48
CA LEU A 140 -3.73 19.39 -40.80
C LEU A 140 -3.16 18.74 -39.54
N ALA A 141 -3.03 19.48 -38.47
CA ALA A 141 -2.62 18.95 -37.16
C ALA A 141 -3.56 17.84 -36.66
N LYS A 142 -4.89 18.03 -36.76
CA LYS A 142 -5.89 17.01 -36.40
C LYS A 142 -5.73 15.73 -37.23
N ILE A 143 -5.45 15.86 -38.54
CA ILE A 143 -5.17 14.71 -39.39
C ILE A 143 -3.86 14.03 -38.97
N GLU A 144 -2.81 14.81 -38.70
CA GLU A 144 -1.53 14.26 -38.23
C GLU A 144 -1.66 13.49 -36.94
N PHE A 145 -2.37 14.03 -35.94
CA PHE A 145 -2.63 13.32 -34.68
C PHE A 145 -3.46 12.04 -34.85
N SER A 146 -4.39 12.01 -35.81
CA SER A 146 -5.22 10.84 -36.07
C SER A 146 -4.54 9.73 -36.86
N GLN A 147 -3.56 10.07 -37.72
CA GLN A 147 -2.95 9.14 -38.68
C GLN A 147 -1.50 8.79 -38.41
N SER A 148 -0.80 9.59 -37.57
CA SER A 148 0.58 9.34 -37.24
C SER A 148 0.71 8.19 -36.24
N PRO A 149 1.49 7.13 -36.52
CA PRO A 149 1.75 6.08 -35.55
C PRO A 149 2.50 6.57 -34.29
N LEU A 150 3.08 7.79 -34.34
CA LEU A 150 3.74 8.40 -33.18
C LEU A 150 2.75 9.02 -32.20
N TYR A 151 1.52 9.35 -32.63
CA TYR A 151 0.56 10.11 -31.82
C TYR A 151 -0.75 9.36 -31.59
N GLN A 152 -1.19 8.59 -32.58
CA GLN A 152 -2.42 7.81 -32.51
C GLN A 152 -2.34 6.79 -31.37
N ASN A 153 -3.34 6.73 -30.51
CA ASN A 153 -3.42 5.87 -29.33
C ASN A 153 -2.33 6.12 -28.26
N LEU A 154 -1.44 7.08 -28.44
CA LEU A 154 -0.42 7.47 -27.46
C LEU A 154 -0.73 8.84 -26.84
N LEU A 155 -0.96 9.84 -27.65
CA LEU A 155 -1.26 11.20 -27.20
C LEU A 155 -2.74 11.57 -27.33
N VAL A 156 -3.42 10.99 -28.33
CA VAL A 156 -4.83 11.28 -28.61
C VAL A 156 -5.57 9.97 -28.84
N SER A 157 -6.80 9.87 -28.34
CA SER A 157 -7.69 8.73 -28.56
C SER A 157 -8.09 8.60 -30.05
N PRO A 158 -8.50 7.41 -30.52
CA PRO A 158 -8.90 7.20 -31.92
C PRO A 158 -10.05 8.10 -32.36
N ASP A 159 -10.95 8.46 -31.45
CA ASP A 159 -12.09 9.33 -31.70
C ASP A 159 -11.78 10.83 -31.58
N LEU A 160 -10.49 11.16 -31.30
CA LEU A 160 -10.00 12.52 -31.14
C LEU A 160 -10.69 13.35 -30.05
N LYS A 161 -11.32 12.68 -29.08
CA LYS A 161 -12.02 13.36 -27.96
C LYS A 161 -11.17 13.52 -26.71
N THR A 162 -10.20 12.64 -26.52
CA THR A 162 -9.41 12.54 -25.30
C THR A 162 -7.94 12.69 -25.59
N THR A 163 -7.23 13.38 -24.72
CA THR A 163 -5.76 13.50 -24.74
C THR A 163 -5.16 13.20 -23.39
N ALA A 164 -3.86 12.97 -23.36
CA ALA A 164 -3.10 12.73 -22.15
C ALA A 164 -2.05 13.82 -21.93
N LEU A 165 -1.88 14.19 -20.65
CA LEU A 165 -0.76 15.00 -20.18
C LEU A 165 0.17 14.09 -19.39
N GLN A 166 1.44 14.05 -19.75
CA GLN A 166 2.48 13.38 -18.99
C GLN A 166 3.08 14.36 -18.00
N ILE A 167 2.94 14.07 -16.71
CA ILE A 167 3.45 14.90 -15.62
C ILE A 167 4.66 14.19 -15.03
N LYS A 168 5.85 14.73 -15.23
CA LYS A 168 7.09 14.24 -14.65
C LYS A 168 7.32 14.95 -13.32
N LEU A 169 7.48 14.17 -12.25
CA LEU A 169 7.76 14.70 -10.93
C LEU A 169 9.28 14.85 -10.72
N HIS A 170 9.65 15.75 -9.81
CA HIS A 170 11.04 15.83 -9.39
C HIS A 170 11.47 14.53 -8.72
N THR A 171 12.61 14.02 -9.14
CA THR A 171 13.21 12.81 -8.62
C THR A 171 14.42 13.17 -7.78
N ASP A 172 14.56 12.54 -6.63
CA ASP A 172 15.76 12.67 -5.81
C ASP A 172 16.88 11.84 -6.47
N GLU A 173 17.83 12.52 -7.12
CA GLU A 173 18.96 11.88 -7.84
C GLU A 173 19.75 10.98 -6.90
N LEU A 174 20.00 11.41 -5.66
CA LEU A 174 20.70 10.61 -4.66
C LEU A 174 19.95 9.30 -4.36
N PHE A 175 18.61 9.36 -4.27
CA PHE A 175 17.79 8.18 -4.07
C PHE A 175 17.88 7.20 -5.25
N GLN A 176 17.88 7.71 -6.48
CA GLN A 176 18.00 6.88 -7.70
C GLN A 176 19.39 6.23 -7.81
N ASP A 177 20.45 6.96 -7.54
CA ASP A 177 21.80 6.43 -7.55
C ASP A 177 21.98 5.30 -6.52
N MET A 178 21.50 5.53 -5.30
CA MET A 178 21.52 4.52 -4.24
C MET A 178 20.66 3.30 -4.59
N LEU A 179 19.49 3.51 -5.21
CA LEU A 179 18.60 2.43 -5.65
C LEU A 179 19.28 1.56 -6.73
N THR A 180 19.88 2.21 -7.72
CA THR A 180 20.62 1.54 -8.81
C THR A 180 21.80 0.73 -8.24
N ARG A 181 22.58 1.33 -7.34
CA ARG A 181 23.71 0.66 -6.71
C ARG A 181 23.28 -0.55 -5.88
N ARG A 182 22.21 -0.41 -5.07
CA ARG A 182 21.63 -1.53 -4.32
C ARG A 182 21.19 -2.68 -5.24
N ASN A 183 20.50 -2.35 -6.34
CA ASN A 183 19.98 -3.34 -7.29
C ASN A 183 21.14 -4.09 -7.99
N LEU A 184 22.20 -3.39 -8.39
CA LEU A 184 23.39 -4.02 -8.96
C LEU A 184 24.04 -4.99 -7.98
N LEU A 185 24.17 -4.62 -6.70
CA LEU A 185 24.72 -5.50 -5.67
C LEU A 185 23.80 -6.71 -5.42
N ARG A 186 22.49 -6.56 -5.46
CA ARG A 186 21.52 -7.67 -5.33
C ARG A 186 21.57 -8.63 -6.52
N ILE A 187 21.68 -8.11 -7.75
CA ILE A 187 21.83 -8.92 -8.96
C ILE A 187 23.13 -9.75 -8.84
N LYS A 188 24.23 -9.09 -8.48
CA LYS A 188 25.51 -9.80 -8.25
C LYS A 188 25.39 -10.87 -7.16
N GLN A 189 24.66 -10.58 -6.07
CA GLN A 189 24.45 -11.54 -4.97
C GLN A 189 23.69 -12.79 -5.41
N ALA A 190 22.83 -12.69 -6.43
CA ALA A 190 22.07 -13.83 -6.96
C ALA A 190 22.97 -14.77 -7.78
N ASP A 191 23.99 -14.22 -8.45
CA ASP A 191 24.89 -14.98 -9.33
C ASP A 191 26.16 -15.44 -8.59
N GLU A 192 26.70 -14.62 -7.67
CA GLU A 192 27.95 -14.87 -6.94
C GLU A 192 27.86 -14.37 -5.48
N PRO A 193 28.54 -15.02 -4.53
CA PRO A 193 28.62 -14.54 -3.16
C PRO A 193 29.35 -13.17 -3.10
N LEU A 194 28.72 -12.20 -2.44
CA LEU A 194 29.30 -10.88 -2.24
C LEU A 194 30.51 -10.93 -1.31
N SER A 195 31.50 -10.10 -1.57
CA SER A 195 32.61 -9.86 -0.64
C SER A 195 32.11 -9.22 0.66
N ALA A 196 32.90 -9.29 1.74
CA ALA A 196 32.55 -8.68 3.02
C ALA A 196 32.32 -7.16 2.91
N ALA A 197 33.10 -6.48 2.06
CA ALA A 197 32.94 -5.05 1.79
C ALA A 197 31.61 -4.74 1.06
N GLU A 198 31.27 -5.51 0.01
CA GLU A 198 30.02 -5.36 -0.75
C GLU A 198 28.79 -5.68 0.10
N SER A 199 28.88 -6.68 0.99
CA SER A 199 27.79 -7.00 1.92
C SER A 199 27.56 -5.87 2.93
N ALA A 200 28.64 -5.25 3.45
CA ALA A 200 28.54 -4.10 4.33
C ALA A 200 27.98 -2.86 3.59
N GLU A 201 28.41 -2.64 2.34
CA GLU A 201 27.88 -1.58 1.46
C GLU A 201 26.38 -1.78 1.21
N LEU A 202 25.95 -2.98 0.83
CA LEU A 202 24.55 -3.33 0.59
C LEU A 202 23.68 -3.04 1.82
N LYS A 203 24.14 -3.42 3.01
CA LYS A 203 23.44 -3.15 4.26
C LYS A 203 23.29 -1.64 4.51
N LYS A 204 24.40 -0.90 4.38
CA LYS A 204 24.42 0.56 4.59
C LYS A 204 23.50 1.29 3.62
N ILE A 205 23.56 0.95 2.33
CA ILE A 205 22.71 1.55 1.30
C ILE A 205 21.23 1.23 1.58
N THR A 206 20.92 -0.01 1.98
CA THR A 206 19.54 -0.41 2.30
C THR A 206 18.98 0.40 3.46
N GLU A 207 19.75 0.59 4.54
CA GLU A 207 19.34 1.41 5.69
C GLU A 207 19.13 2.90 5.33
N GLN A 208 20.00 3.44 4.47
CA GLN A 208 19.88 4.83 3.99
C GLN A 208 18.68 5.01 3.07
N LEU A 209 18.44 4.08 2.14
CA LEU A 209 17.28 4.07 1.26
C LEU A 209 15.97 4.00 2.03
N GLU A 210 15.88 3.23 3.11
CA GLU A 210 14.67 3.18 3.94
C GLU A 210 14.32 4.56 4.53
N LYS A 211 15.32 5.29 5.03
CA LYS A 211 15.10 6.64 5.59
C LYS A 211 14.67 7.65 4.52
N LEU A 212 15.33 7.63 3.35
CA LEU A 212 14.97 8.49 2.23
C LEU A 212 13.59 8.15 1.66
N ARG A 213 13.26 6.86 1.59
CA ARG A 213 11.96 6.38 1.10
C ARG A 213 10.79 6.94 1.90
N GLU A 214 10.90 7.00 3.23
CA GLU A 214 9.83 7.56 4.06
C GLU A 214 9.65 9.06 3.84
N LYS A 215 10.74 9.82 3.71
CA LYS A 215 10.69 11.24 3.36
C LYS A 215 10.06 11.46 1.98
N ASN A 216 10.48 10.67 0.99
CA ASN A 216 9.99 10.77 -0.38
C ASN A 216 8.51 10.39 -0.50
N LYS A 217 8.01 9.44 0.32
CA LYS A 217 6.58 9.11 0.39
C LYS A 217 5.73 10.31 0.80
N GLN A 218 6.15 11.04 1.84
CA GLN A 218 5.40 12.21 2.31
C GLN A 218 5.38 13.33 1.26
N THR A 219 6.52 13.61 0.63
CA THR A 219 6.61 14.59 -0.45
C THR A 219 5.73 14.19 -1.62
N ARG A 220 5.80 12.93 -2.06
CA ARG A 220 4.99 12.39 -3.17
C ARG A 220 3.49 12.49 -2.89
N HIS A 221 3.07 12.19 -1.66
CA HIS A 221 1.67 12.34 -1.25
C HIS A 221 1.19 13.78 -1.36
N GLN A 222 2.02 14.75 -0.95
CA GLN A 222 1.71 16.17 -1.09
C GLN A 222 1.62 16.60 -2.56
N ASP A 223 2.59 16.20 -3.39
CA ASP A 223 2.61 16.50 -4.82
C ASP A 223 1.34 15.99 -5.52
N ILE A 224 0.93 14.74 -5.22
CA ILE A 224 -0.29 14.14 -5.78
C ILE A 224 -1.54 14.90 -5.30
N ALA A 225 -1.60 15.31 -4.04
CA ALA A 225 -2.71 16.08 -3.50
C ALA A 225 -2.81 17.47 -4.16
N GLU A 226 -1.69 18.15 -4.39
CA GLU A 226 -1.64 19.43 -5.10
C GLU A 226 -2.09 19.29 -6.56
N ILE A 227 -1.65 18.26 -7.27
CA ILE A 227 -2.11 17.94 -8.63
C ILE A 227 -3.62 17.74 -8.66
N ARG A 228 -4.17 16.95 -7.72
CA ARG A 228 -5.64 16.72 -7.61
C ARG A 228 -6.40 18.02 -7.32
N ALA A 229 -5.86 18.89 -6.47
CA ALA A 229 -6.48 20.18 -6.18
C ALA A 229 -6.55 21.08 -7.44
N ILE A 230 -5.55 21.02 -8.32
CA ILE A 230 -5.60 21.68 -9.63
C ILE A 230 -6.65 21.01 -10.52
N MET A 231 -6.66 19.69 -10.63
CA MET A 231 -7.66 18.96 -11.42
C MET A 231 -9.09 19.35 -11.05
N ASP A 232 -9.38 19.50 -9.77
CA ASP A 232 -10.73 19.82 -9.29
C ASP A 232 -11.24 21.20 -9.76
N LYS A 233 -10.33 22.16 -10.03
CA LYS A 233 -10.69 23.46 -10.62
C LYS A 233 -11.21 23.31 -12.05
N TYR A 234 -10.74 22.31 -12.80
CA TYR A 234 -11.04 22.10 -14.22
C TYR A 234 -12.11 21.05 -14.48
N ARG A 235 -12.54 20.26 -13.46
CA ARG A 235 -13.58 19.22 -13.58
C ARG A 235 -14.95 19.72 -14.04
N ARG A 236 -15.22 21.02 -13.94
CA ARG A 236 -16.50 21.58 -14.41
C ARG A 236 -16.65 21.57 -15.92
N ASN A 237 -15.53 21.64 -16.65
CA ASN A 237 -15.49 21.82 -18.09
C ASN A 237 -14.82 20.65 -18.83
N ALA A 238 -14.23 19.72 -18.11
CA ALA A 238 -13.57 18.54 -18.66
C ALA A 238 -13.65 17.37 -17.68
N GLU A 239 -13.71 16.18 -18.20
CA GLU A 239 -13.53 14.95 -17.45
C GLU A 239 -12.03 14.67 -17.31
N LEU A 240 -11.57 14.52 -16.06
CA LEU A 240 -10.15 14.38 -15.73
C LEU A 240 -9.93 13.12 -14.89
N PHE A 241 -8.98 12.30 -15.32
CA PHE A 241 -8.49 11.15 -14.56
C PHE A 241 -6.99 11.24 -14.37
N LEU A 242 -6.52 10.93 -13.17
CA LEU A 242 -5.10 10.82 -12.86
C LEU A 242 -4.73 9.35 -12.72
N GLY A 243 -3.66 8.93 -13.39
CA GLY A 243 -3.09 7.60 -13.35
C GLY A 243 -1.58 7.64 -13.18
N GLY A 244 -0.99 6.48 -12.93
CA GLY A 244 0.44 6.30 -12.80
C GLY A 244 0.81 5.47 -11.58
N ILE A 245 1.94 4.76 -11.66
CA ILE A 245 2.38 3.81 -10.64
C ILE A 245 2.55 4.51 -9.28
N GLY A 246 3.14 5.69 -9.27
CA GLY A 246 3.36 6.47 -8.04
C GLY A 246 2.06 6.89 -7.36
N MET A 247 1.02 7.26 -8.14
CA MET A 247 -0.30 7.62 -7.62
C MET A 247 -1.03 6.39 -7.08
N ILE A 248 -0.99 5.26 -7.80
CA ILE A 248 -1.61 4.01 -7.36
C ILE A 248 -1.01 3.54 -6.03
N ALA A 249 0.31 3.61 -5.88
CA ALA A 249 0.99 3.25 -4.64
C ALA A 249 0.58 4.17 -3.46
N ASP A 250 0.44 5.48 -3.70
CA ASP A 250 -0.02 6.44 -2.70
C ASP A 250 -1.47 6.19 -2.27
N ASP A 251 -2.36 5.97 -3.25
CA ASP A 251 -3.76 5.64 -2.99
C ASP A 251 -3.90 4.32 -2.21
N MET A 252 -3.13 3.29 -2.56
CA MET A 252 -3.12 2.02 -1.84
C MET A 252 -2.73 2.20 -0.37
N ILE A 253 -1.69 2.99 -0.07
CA ILE A 253 -1.31 3.30 1.32
C ILE A 253 -2.43 4.05 2.04
N SER A 254 -3.06 5.00 1.37
CA SER A 254 -4.17 5.77 1.93
C SER A 254 -5.39 4.90 2.21
N PHE A 255 -5.72 3.98 1.30
CA PHE A 255 -6.80 3.00 1.49
C PHE A 255 -6.49 2.04 2.63
N ILE A 256 -5.26 1.49 2.72
CA ILE A 256 -4.86 0.64 3.85
C ILE A 256 -5.05 1.37 5.18
N LYS A 257 -4.58 2.62 5.29
CA LYS A 257 -4.75 3.43 6.50
C LYS A 257 -6.22 3.66 6.84
N SER A 258 -7.05 3.95 5.84
CA SER A 258 -8.50 4.11 5.98
C SER A 258 -9.16 2.82 6.42
N ASP A 259 -8.83 1.71 5.78
CA ASP A 259 -9.38 0.38 6.07
C ASP A 259 -9.04 -0.06 7.49
N LEU A 260 -7.78 0.06 7.90
CA LEU A 260 -7.35 -0.23 9.27
C LEU A 260 -8.14 0.58 10.30
N LYS A 261 -8.42 1.85 10.02
CA LYS A 261 -9.19 2.73 10.90
C LYS A 261 -10.67 2.37 10.89
N VAL A 262 -11.29 2.28 9.72
CA VAL A 262 -12.74 2.05 9.56
C VAL A 262 -13.11 0.63 10.03
N PHE A 263 -12.42 -0.39 9.52
CA PHE A 263 -12.70 -1.78 9.93
C PHE A 263 -12.30 -2.04 11.37
N GLY A 264 -11.15 -1.53 11.83
CA GLY A 264 -10.73 -1.68 13.23
C GLY A 264 -11.77 -1.12 14.20
N ILE A 265 -12.20 0.12 14.00
CA ILE A 265 -13.22 0.77 14.87
C ILE A 265 -14.60 0.12 14.66
N GLY A 266 -14.98 -0.16 13.41
CA GLY A 266 -16.29 -0.73 13.07
C GLY A 266 -16.48 -2.13 13.66
N VAL A 267 -15.47 -3.00 13.54
CA VAL A 267 -15.49 -4.34 14.14
C VAL A 267 -15.56 -4.26 15.66
N LEU A 268 -14.74 -3.41 16.28
CA LEU A 268 -14.77 -3.21 17.74
C LEU A 268 -16.16 -2.74 18.22
N PHE A 269 -16.74 -1.75 17.54
CA PHE A 269 -18.08 -1.26 17.86
C PHE A 269 -19.14 -2.35 17.73
N PHE A 270 -19.14 -3.07 16.61
CA PHE A 270 -20.07 -4.17 16.37
C PHE A 270 -19.94 -5.27 17.43
N LEU A 271 -18.71 -5.62 17.81
CA LEU A 271 -18.45 -6.60 18.87
C LEU A 271 -18.97 -6.13 20.23
N ILE A 272 -18.75 -4.86 20.59
CA ILE A 272 -19.30 -4.29 21.84
C ILE A 272 -20.82 -4.39 21.87
N VAL A 273 -21.49 -3.99 20.80
CA VAL A 273 -22.95 -4.05 20.70
C VAL A 273 -23.45 -5.49 20.84
N THR A 274 -22.87 -6.40 20.06
CA THR A 274 -23.26 -7.82 20.05
C THR A 274 -23.07 -8.47 21.43
N LEU A 275 -21.90 -8.26 22.05
CA LEU A 275 -21.62 -8.82 23.38
C LEU A 275 -22.52 -8.20 24.45
N SER A 276 -22.84 -6.92 24.36
CA SER A 276 -23.74 -6.25 25.31
C SER A 276 -25.15 -6.83 25.24
N ILE A 277 -25.66 -7.12 24.05
CA ILE A 277 -26.97 -7.78 23.85
C ILE A 277 -26.95 -9.21 24.43
N ILE A 278 -25.91 -9.99 24.16
CA ILE A 278 -25.81 -11.40 24.55
C ILE A 278 -25.60 -11.56 26.06
N PHE A 279 -24.61 -10.86 26.62
CA PHE A 279 -24.21 -11.09 28.00
C PHE A 279 -24.92 -10.22 29.04
N ARG A 280 -25.44 -9.05 28.64
CA ARG A 280 -26.16 -8.10 29.52
C ARG A 280 -25.41 -7.75 30.80
N ASN A 281 -24.09 -7.89 30.83
CA ASN A 281 -23.20 -7.64 31.94
C ASN A 281 -21.88 -7.08 31.44
N LEU A 282 -21.52 -5.87 31.91
CA LEU A 282 -20.33 -5.14 31.44
C LEU A 282 -19.03 -5.90 31.66
N GLY A 283 -18.88 -6.67 32.73
CA GLY A 283 -17.65 -7.44 32.98
C GLY A 283 -17.38 -8.48 31.88
N TRP A 284 -18.43 -9.12 31.36
CA TRP A 284 -18.32 -10.08 30.26
C TRP A 284 -18.21 -9.46 28.88
N VAL A 285 -18.35 -8.15 28.76
CA VAL A 285 -18.08 -7.38 27.55
C VAL A 285 -16.66 -6.84 27.57
N ILE A 286 -16.24 -6.24 28.69
CA ILE A 286 -14.92 -5.61 28.83
C ILE A 286 -13.80 -6.64 28.70
N LEU A 287 -13.92 -7.82 29.30
CA LEU A 287 -12.87 -8.85 29.28
C LEU A 287 -12.49 -9.29 27.87
N PRO A 288 -13.42 -9.74 26.99
CA PRO A 288 -13.08 -10.08 25.60
C PRO A 288 -12.52 -8.90 24.81
N MET A 289 -13.04 -7.69 25.04
CA MET A 289 -12.55 -6.49 24.37
C MET A 289 -11.10 -6.17 24.72
N LEU A 290 -10.72 -6.31 25.99
CA LEU A 290 -9.32 -6.18 26.43
C LEU A 290 -8.44 -7.26 25.79
N CYS A 291 -8.89 -8.52 25.76
CA CYS A 291 -8.15 -9.60 25.09
C CYS A 291 -7.92 -9.30 23.62
N CYS A 292 -8.94 -8.85 22.89
CA CYS A 292 -8.84 -8.46 21.48
C CYS A 292 -7.87 -7.29 21.27
N THR A 293 -7.98 -6.25 22.10
CA THR A 293 -7.10 -5.06 22.01
C THR A 293 -5.65 -5.44 22.30
N PHE A 294 -5.40 -6.23 23.32
CA PHE A 294 -4.05 -6.68 23.65
C PHE A 294 -3.46 -7.60 22.60
N SER A 295 -4.27 -8.48 22.00
CA SER A 295 -3.86 -9.32 20.89
C SER A 295 -3.46 -8.49 19.67
N ALA A 296 -4.26 -7.49 19.31
CA ALA A 296 -3.94 -6.58 18.18
C ALA A 296 -2.66 -5.76 18.45
N ILE A 297 -2.48 -5.23 19.67
CA ILE A 297 -1.26 -4.51 20.05
C ILE A 297 -0.05 -5.44 20.02
N ALA A 298 -0.17 -6.65 20.52
CA ALA A 298 0.90 -7.64 20.52
C ALA A 298 1.33 -7.98 19.10
N MET A 299 0.38 -8.19 18.18
CA MET A 299 0.66 -8.49 16.78
C MET A 299 1.34 -7.32 16.07
N MET A 300 0.81 -6.09 16.21
CA MET A 300 1.45 -4.91 15.63
C MET A 300 2.87 -4.72 16.18
N GLY A 301 3.08 -5.00 17.47
CA GLY A 301 4.39 -4.95 18.12
C GLY A 301 5.37 -6.00 17.58
N LEU A 302 4.92 -7.21 17.35
CA LEU A 302 5.72 -8.28 16.72
C LEU A 302 6.12 -7.90 15.30
N LEU A 303 5.18 -7.41 14.48
CA LEU A 303 5.47 -6.96 13.12
C LEU A 303 6.49 -5.81 13.11
N GLY A 304 6.35 -4.84 14.02
CA GLY A 304 7.32 -3.75 14.19
C GLY A 304 8.68 -4.25 14.66
N MET A 305 8.73 -5.20 15.58
CA MET A 305 9.98 -5.77 16.11
C MET A 305 10.77 -6.54 15.05
N PHE A 306 10.09 -7.32 14.22
CA PHE A 306 10.71 -8.08 13.13
C PHE A 306 10.89 -7.27 11.84
N GLY A 307 10.38 -6.03 11.80
CA GLY A 307 10.44 -5.17 10.62
C GLY A 307 9.64 -5.74 9.43
N TRP A 308 8.62 -6.56 9.69
CA TRP A 308 7.76 -7.12 8.64
C TRP A 308 6.76 -6.07 8.15
N PRO A 309 6.85 -5.65 6.89
CA PRO A 309 5.92 -4.67 6.36
C PRO A 309 4.56 -5.29 6.07
N VAL A 310 3.51 -4.56 6.38
CA VAL A 310 2.14 -4.94 6.01
C VAL A 310 1.85 -4.44 4.60
N THR A 311 1.51 -5.37 3.71
CA THR A 311 1.14 -5.11 2.33
C THR A 311 -0.36 -4.88 2.19
N VAL A 312 -0.81 -4.52 0.97
CA VAL A 312 -2.24 -4.35 0.65
C VAL A 312 -3.05 -5.61 1.00
N ILE A 313 -2.54 -6.79 0.65
CA ILE A 313 -3.23 -8.07 0.92
C ILE A 313 -3.28 -8.36 2.42
N SER A 314 -2.20 -8.09 3.12
CA SER A 314 -2.11 -8.38 4.54
C SER A 314 -2.76 -7.33 5.44
N SER A 315 -3.25 -6.20 4.90
CA SER A 315 -3.85 -5.11 5.70
C SER A 315 -5.07 -5.54 6.55
N ASN A 316 -5.79 -6.57 6.09
CA ASN A 316 -6.96 -7.10 6.79
C ASN A 316 -6.63 -8.00 8.01
N PHE A 317 -5.32 -8.20 8.32
CA PHE A 317 -4.91 -9.08 9.41
C PHE A 317 -5.51 -8.68 10.77
N ILE A 318 -5.63 -7.37 11.05
CA ILE A 318 -6.20 -6.88 12.32
C ILE A 318 -7.65 -7.35 12.49
N SER A 319 -8.47 -7.21 11.45
CA SER A 319 -9.88 -7.63 11.51
C SER A 319 -10.00 -9.15 11.73
N LEU A 320 -9.20 -9.94 11.02
CA LEU A 320 -9.16 -11.39 11.19
C LEU A 320 -8.66 -11.78 12.58
N GLN A 321 -7.61 -11.14 13.08
CA GLN A 321 -7.07 -11.37 14.43
C GLN A 321 -8.11 -11.08 15.51
N LEU A 322 -8.86 -9.98 15.38
CA LEU A 322 -9.94 -9.63 16.30
C LEU A 322 -11.04 -10.69 16.29
N ILE A 323 -11.45 -11.18 15.13
CA ILE A 323 -12.49 -12.19 14.98
C ILE A 323 -12.06 -13.53 15.63
N ILE A 324 -10.83 -13.99 15.34
CA ILE A 324 -10.29 -15.24 15.87
C ILE A 324 -10.16 -15.17 17.41
N THR A 325 -9.56 -14.10 17.92
CA THR A 325 -9.40 -13.88 19.37
C THR A 325 -10.75 -13.82 20.07
N MET A 326 -11.73 -13.12 19.47
CA MET A 326 -13.06 -13.00 20.02
C MET A 326 -13.76 -14.37 20.06
N ALA A 327 -13.69 -15.17 18.99
CA ALA A 327 -14.31 -16.49 18.93
C ALA A 327 -13.81 -17.39 20.07
N ILE A 328 -12.49 -17.47 20.26
CA ILE A 328 -11.88 -18.28 21.32
C ILE A 328 -12.33 -17.75 22.71
N THR A 329 -12.30 -16.44 22.91
CA THR A 329 -12.65 -15.81 24.19
C THR A 329 -14.12 -16.04 24.55
N ILE A 330 -15.03 -15.90 23.59
CA ILE A 330 -16.47 -16.17 23.80
C ILE A 330 -16.69 -17.65 24.17
N HIS A 331 -16.04 -18.60 23.50
CA HIS A 331 -16.16 -20.00 23.82
C HIS A 331 -15.71 -20.31 25.24
N LEU A 332 -14.61 -19.71 25.70
CA LEU A 332 -14.14 -19.84 27.09
C LEU A 332 -15.16 -19.26 28.09
N ILE A 333 -15.69 -18.07 27.82
CA ILE A 333 -16.66 -17.42 28.71
C ILE A 333 -17.96 -18.20 28.80
N VAL A 334 -18.51 -18.64 27.67
CA VAL A 334 -19.74 -19.42 27.63
C VAL A 334 -19.58 -20.73 28.40
N ARG A 335 -18.44 -21.41 28.23
CA ARG A 335 -18.14 -22.65 28.97
C ARG A 335 -18.01 -22.41 30.46
N TYR A 336 -17.27 -21.38 30.87
CA TYR A 336 -17.15 -21.00 32.29
C TYR A 336 -18.52 -20.73 32.91
N ARG A 337 -19.34 -19.90 32.27
CA ARG A 337 -20.69 -19.57 32.75
C ARG A 337 -21.60 -20.80 32.81
N GLY A 338 -21.50 -21.69 31.85
CA GLY A 338 -22.25 -22.96 31.87
C GLY A 338 -21.89 -23.85 33.07
N LEU A 339 -20.58 -23.97 33.37
CA LEU A 339 -20.12 -24.71 34.55
C LEU A 339 -20.54 -24.05 35.82
N ALA A 340 -20.44 -22.77 35.94
CA ALA A 340 -20.87 -21.99 37.14
C ALA A 340 -22.39 -22.12 37.37
N PHE A 341 -23.19 -22.17 36.32
CA PHE A 341 -24.64 -22.36 36.40
C PHE A 341 -25.02 -23.75 36.92
N HIS A 342 -24.32 -24.80 36.44
CA HIS A 342 -24.62 -26.20 36.84
C HIS A 342 -24.04 -26.52 38.21
N ASN A 343 -23.04 -25.81 38.69
CA ASN A 343 -22.37 -26.04 39.99
C ASN A 343 -22.34 -24.79 40.85
N PRO A 344 -23.46 -24.31 41.38
CA PRO A 344 -23.55 -23.04 42.07
C PRO A 344 -22.74 -22.92 43.38
N GLY A 345 -22.23 -24.03 43.90
CA GLY A 345 -21.38 -24.06 45.12
C GLY A 345 -19.91 -24.38 44.86
N ALA A 346 -19.49 -24.47 43.60
CA ALA A 346 -18.11 -24.83 43.28
C ALA A 346 -17.17 -23.62 43.48
N GLU A 347 -15.98 -23.92 44.00
CA GLU A 347 -14.92 -22.91 44.16
C GLU A 347 -14.51 -22.32 42.82
N GLN A 348 -14.31 -21.02 42.72
CA GLN A 348 -13.94 -20.31 41.50
C GLN A 348 -12.68 -20.90 40.82
N ARG A 349 -11.69 -21.32 41.63
CA ARG A 349 -10.47 -21.96 41.13
C ARG A 349 -10.78 -23.25 40.36
N GLN A 350 -11.68 -24.07 40.89
CA GLN A 350 -12.08 -25.35 40.26
C GLN A 350 -12.84 -25.09 38.96
N LEU A 351 -13.77 -24.11 38.95
CA LEU A 351 -14.50 -23.74 37.72
C LEU A 351 -13.57 -23.30 36.58
N ILE A 352 -12.53 -22.53 36.93
CA ILE A 352 -11.52 -22.10 35.93
C ILE A 352 -10.73 -23.31 35.43
N LEU A 353 -10.24 -24.18 36.32
CA LEU A 353 -9.48 -25.38 35.91
C LEU A 353 -10.29 -26.31 35.03
N ASP A 354 -11.55 -26.53 35.38
CA ASP A 354 -12.46 -27.38 34.58
C ASP A 354 -12.76 -26.73 33.23
N THR A 355 -12.92 -25.42 33.17
CA THR A 355 -13.07 -24.67 31.92
C THR A 355 -11.86 -24.85 31.02
N VAL A 356 -10.65 -24.61 31.57
CA VAL A 356 -9.40 -24.80 30.82
C VAL A 356 -9.26 -26.24 30.34
N ARG A 357 -9.51 -27.22 31.20
CA ARG A 357 -9.40 -28.68 30.88
C ARG A 357 -10.30 -29.08 29.71
N LEU A 358 -11.53 -28.55 29.69
CA LEU A 358 -12.51 -28.88 28.66
C LEU A 358 -12.28 -28.11 27.36
N MET A 359 -11.72 -26.92 27.43
CA MET A 359 -11.59 -26.01 26.26
C MET A 359 -10.21 -26.05 25.60
N VAL A 360 -9.16 -26.53 26.29
CA VAL A 360 -7.81 -26.61 25.70
C VAL A 360 -7.79 -27.38 24.40
N THR A 361 -8.42 -28.58 24.36
CA THR A 361 -8.41 -29.40 23.17
C THR A 361 -9.17 -28.79 21.99
N PRO A 362 -10.42 -28.30 22.14
CA PRO A 362 -11.13 -27.60 21.07
C PRO A 362 -10.40 -26.35 20.60
N CYS A 363 -9.86 -25.53 21.51
CA CYS A 363 -9.13 -24.32 21.14
C CYS A 363 -7.82 -24.65 20.40
N LEU A 364 -7.11 -25.72 20.82
CA LEU A 364 -5.90 -26.17 20.12
C LEU A 364 -6.22 -26.63 18.71
N TYR A 365 -7.28 -27.42 18.50
CA TYR A 365 -7.69 -27.83 17.17
C TYR A 365 -8.12 -26.65 16.30
N ALA A 366 -8.85 -25.67 16.85
CA ALA A 366 -9.21 -24.47 16.14
C ALA A 366 -7.95 -23.68 15.71
N ALA A 367 -6.96 -23.53 16.60
CA ALA A 367 -5.70 -22.88 16.27
C ALA A 367 -4.92 -23.67 15.19
N LEU A 368 -4.80 -24.99 15.33
CA LEU A 368 -4.09 -25.83 14.36
C LEU A 368 -4.74 -25.81 12.98
N THR A 369 -6.08 -25.83 12.89
CA THR A 369 -6.78 -25.72 11.60
C THR A 369 -6.58 -24.36 10.97
N THR A 370 -6.55 -23.29 11.76
CA THR A 370 -6.25 -21.93 11.30
C THR A 370 -4.80 -21.84 10.78
N ILE A 371 -3.84 -22.37 11.54
CA ILE A 371 -2.43 -22.44 11.14
C ILE A 371 -2.28 -23.23 9.83
N ALA A 372 -2.95 -24.39 9.71
CA ALA A 372 -2.91 -25.21 8.49
C ALA A 372 -3.53 -24.46 7.29
N GLY A 373 -4.67 -23.79 7.50
CA GLY A 373 -5.33 -22.98 6.47
C GLY A 373 -4.45 -21.83 5.96
N PHE A 374 -3.91 -20.99 6.85
CA PHE A 374 -3.02 -19.90 6.45
C PHE A 374 -1.63 -20.41 6.03
N GLY A 375 -1.19 -21.55 6.56
CA GLY A 375 0.03 -22.25 6.16
C GLY A 375 0.03 -22.66 4.70
N SER A 376 -1.13 -23.01 4.13
CA SER A 376 -1.25 -23.32 2.70
C SER A 376 -0.89 -22.14 1.80
N LEU A 377 -1.04 -20.90 2.28
CA LEU A 377 -0.66 -19.69 1.53
C LEU A 377 0.87 -19.56 1.34
N LEU A 378 1.66 -20.26 2.15
CA LEU A 378 3.12 -20.29 2.01
C LEU A 378 3.59 -21.02 0.74
N LEU A 379 2.73 -21.86 0.18
CA LEU A 379 2.97 -22.57 -1.08
C LEU A 379 2.69 -21.70 -2.32
N CYS A 380 2.09 -20.53 -2.13
CA CYS A 380 1.84 -19.58 -3.22
C CYS A 380 3.15 -18.87 -3.61
N ASP A 381 3.32 -18.57 -4.89
CA ASP A 381 4.52 -17.87 -5.37
C ASP A 381 4.48 -16.35 -5.15
N LEU A 382 3.31 -15.79 -4.85
CA LEU A 382 3.15 -14.35 -4.61
C LEU A 382 3.65 -13.96 -3.21
N LEU A 383 4.68 -13.12 -3.14
CA LEU A 383 5.27 -12.65 -1.87
C LEU A 383 4.27 -12.03 -0.89
N PRO A 384 3.32 -11.16 -1.32
CA PRO A 384 2.35 -10.59 -0.40
C PRO A 384 1.43 -11.63 0.23
N VAL A 385 1.10 -12.70 -0.51
CA VAL A 385 0.27 -13.82 -0.02
C VAL A 385 1.05 -14.66 0.98
N LYS A 386 2.33 -14.97 0.69
CA LYS A 386 3.23 -15.65 1.65
C LYS A 386 3.38 -14.83 2.93
N SER A 387 3.64 -13.52 2.81
CA SER A 387 3.77 -12.63 3.95
C SER A 387 2.50 -12.61 4.81
N PHE A 388 1.33 -12.59 4.18
CA PHE A 388 0.05 -12.69 4.87
C PHE A 388 -0.11 -14.04 5.59
N GLY A 389 0.26 -15.15 4.92
CA GLY A 389 0.28 -16.48 5.54
C GLY A 389 1.13 -16.52 6.80
N TRP A 390 2.36 -16.04 6.75
CA TRP A 390 3.25 -15.93 7.91
C TRP A 390 2.68 -15.07 9.04
N MET A 391 2.10 -13.91 8.71
CA MET A 391 1.49 -13.03 9.71
C MET A 391 0.32 -13.70 10.44
N MET A 392 -0.46 -14.50 9.74
CA MET A 392 -1.63 -15.19 10.33
C MET A 392 -1.28 -16.44 11.10
N ILE A 393 -0.11 -17.05 10.86
CA ILE A 393 0.41 -18.19 11.63
C ILE A 393 1.03 -17.72 12.96
N ALA A 394 1.69 -16.57 12.96
CA ALA A 394 2.36 -16.02 14.15
C ALA A 394 1.39 -15.58 15.24
#